data_98355f3266f1d09a38a59fa57302131d
#
_entry.id   98355f3266f1d09a38a59fa57302131d
#
_cell.length_a   1.000
_cell.length_b   1.000
_cell.length_c   1.000
_cell.angle_alpha   90.00
_cell.angle_beta   90.00
_cell.angle_gamma   90.00
#
_symmetry.space_group_name_H-M   'P 1'
#
loop_
_entity.id
_entity.type
_entity.pdbx_description
1 polymer ?
#
loop_
_entity_poly.entity_id
_entity_poly.type
_entity_poly.pdbx_seq_one_letter_code
_entity_poly.pdbx_strand_id
1 'polypeptide(L)'
;MIQKITKSFCILLVAIVVCSTASAKPKKEAGSVMKALLITGGCCHDYREQREVIPMSIDMHSKQKIEWTILHQRTANGSFELDFYKNPDWAKGYDVVVHNECFANIGSPEYIESILEPHRDGVPAVLIHCTMHCYRTGPTKEEWFKFCGVHSPGHGPKHPFEVQIAAPEHEIMQGMSNWTTPNGELYFINKAYPTMTPLAESKSNKTGEMNTNIWVNAYGPNKTRVFATTIGHHNETMLQAEYMEMITRGFLWAAGKPVAESLKPAKK
;
A
#
# COMPACT_ATOMS: atom_id res chain seq x y z
N MET A 1 63.45 -55.40 -3.13
CA MET A 1 62.97 -54.28 -4.01
C MET A 1 61.45 -54.32 -3.99
N ILE A 2 60.81 -53.51 -3.17
CA ILE A 2 59.30 -53.48 -2.96
C ILE A 2 58.80 -52.26 -3.63
N GLN A 3 58.03 -52.44 -4.68
CA GLN A 3 57.32 -51.33 -5.43
C GLN A 3 56.03 -50.97 -4.72
N LYS A 4 55.94 -49.72 -4.24
CA LYS A 4 54.71 -49.15 -3.71
C LYS A 4 53.86 -48.61 -4.87
N ILE A 5 52.63 -49.13 -5.02
CA ILE A 5 51.63 -48.65 -5.94
C ILE A 5 50.73 -47.63 -5.17
N THR A 6 50.83 -46.36 -5.51
CA THR A 6 49.93 -45.28 -5.02
C THR A 6 48.71 -45.24 -5.94
N LYS A 7 47.52 -45.60 -5.38
CA LYS A 7 46.25 -45.38 -6.07
C LYS A 7 45.75 -43.93 -5.78
N SER A 8 45.71 -43.13 -6.83
CA SER A 8 45.12 -41.79 -6.80
C SER A 8 43.60 -41.90 -6.91
N PHE A 9 42.88 -41.47 -5.89
CA PHE A 9 41.43 -41.42 -5.89
C PHE A 9 40.99 -40.01 -6.39
N CYS A 10 40.47 -39.95 -7.60
CA CYS A 10 39.83 -38.72 -8.13
C CYS A 10 38.39 -38.64 -7.59
N ILE A 11 38.13 -37.69 -6.67
CA ILE A 11 36.78 -37.40 -6.20
C ILE A 11 36.17 -36.40 -7.19
N LEU A 12 35.17 -36.88 -7.95
CA LEU A 12 34.39 -36.06 -8.85
C LEU A 12 33.31 -35.34 -8.04
N LEU A 13 33.50 -34.06 -7.78
CA LEU A 13 32.45 -33.19 -7.16
C LEU A 13 31.40 -32.86 -8.24
N VAL A 14 30.22 -33.49 -8.15
CA VAL A 14 29.06 -33.12 -8.93
C VAL A 14 28.37 -31.94 -8.20
N ALA A 15 28.51 -30.73 -8.73
CA ALA A 15 27.76 -29.56 -8.27
C ALA A 15 26.32 -29.66 -8.79
N ILE A 16 25.39 -29.96 -7.90
CA ILE A 16 23.94 -29.87 -8.20
C ILE A 16 23.55 -28.39 -8.17
N VAL A 17 23.37 -27.79 -9.34
CA VAL A 17 22.77 -26.46 -9.48
C VAL A 17 21.24 -26.61 -9.28
N VAL A 18 20.75 -26.28 -8.09
CA VAL A 18 19.31 -26.16 -7.83
C VAL A 18 18.85 -24.86 -8.45
N CYS A 19 18.28 -24.95 -9.66
CA CYS A 19 17.61 -23.83 -10.31
C CYS A 19 16.25 -23.61 -9.63
N SER A 20 16.16 -22.66 -8.70
CA SER A 20 14.88 -22.20 -8.12
C SER A 20 14.10 -21.47 -9.19
N THR A 21 13.17 -22.14 -9.85
CA THR A 21 12.18 -21.48 -10.71
C THR A 21 11.17 -20.75 -9.82
N ALA A 22 11.36 -19.45 -9.68
CA ALA A 22 10.31 -18.58 -9.14
C ALA A 22 9.07 -18.73 -10.04
N SER A 23 8.01 -19.33 -9.50
CA SER A 23 6.74 -19.48 -10.21
C SER A 23 6.13 -18.08 -10.39
N ALA A 24 6.28 -17.48 -11.56
CA ALA A 24 5.59 -16.28 -11.93
C ALA A 24 4.07 -16.55 -11.93
N LYS A 25 3.29 -15.73 -11.19
CA LYS A 25 1.82 -15.80 -11.26
C LYS A 25 1.39 -15.70 -12.73
N PRO A 26 0.42 -16.51 -13.19
CA PRO A 26 -0.06 -16.43 -14.56
C PRO A 26 -0.57 -15.01 -14.86
N LYS A 27 -0.11 -14.41 -15.97
CA LYS A 27 -0.63 -13.14 -16.47
C LYS A 27 -2.12 -13.32 -16.74
N LYS A 28 -2.98 -12.58 -16.03
CA LYS A 28 -4.41 -12.53 -16.36
C LYS A 28 -4.58 -12.01 -17.78
N GLU A 29 -5.52 -12.58 -18.52
CA GLU A 29 -5.86 -12.17 -19.89
C GLU A 29 -6.30 -10.69 -19.93
N ALA A 30 -5.96 -10.00 -21.01
CA ALA A 30 -6.44 -8.65 -21.26
C ALA A 30 -7.97 -8.64 -21.35
N GLY A 31 -8.64 -7.86 -20.48
CA GLY A 31 -10.11 -7.80 -20.38
C GLY A 31 -10.73 -8.56 -19.22
N SER A 32 -9.96 -9.28 -18.42
CA SER A 32 -10.49 -9.90 -17.19
C SER A 32 -10.92 -8.85 -16.17
N VAL A 33 -12.06 -9.10 -15.50
CA VAL A 33 -12.54 -8.24 -14.39
C VAL A 33 -11.52 -8.30 -13.26
N MET A 34 -11.10 -7.13 -12.77
CA MET A 34 -10.23 -7.00 -11.62
C MET A 34 -11.07 -7.11 -10.33
N LYS A 35 -10.65 -7.90 -9.37
CA LYS A 35 -11.29 -8.03 -8.06
C LYS A 35 -10.54 -7.20 -7.04
N ALA A 36 -11.23 -6.22 -6.45
CA ALA A 36 -10.67 -5.36 -5.42
C ALA A 36 -11.44 -5.51 -4.10
N LEU A 37 -10.69 -5.53 -3.00
CA LEU A 37 -11.25 -5.50 -1.65
C LEU A 37 -10.96 -4.15 -1.03
N LEU A 38 -12.00 -3.45 -0.56
CA LEU A 38 -11.87 -2.26 0.27
C LEU A 38 -12.24 -2.60 1.72
N ILE A 39 -11.29 -2.42 2.62
CA ILE A 39 -11.50 -2.56 4.07
C ILE A 39 -11.49 -1.17 4.67
N THR A 40 -12.57 -0.82 5.38
CA THR A 40 -12.76 0.54 5.90
C THR A 40 -13.50 0.54 7.23
N GLY A 41 -13.15 1.50 8.11
CA GLY A 41 -13.78 1.63 9.41
C GLY A 41 -12.82 2.00 10.53
N GLY A 42 -13.28 1.88 11.77
CA GLY A 42 -12.55 2.31 12.94
C GLY A 42 -12.91 3.71 13.39
N CYS A 43 -12.00 4.42 14.08
CA CYS A 43 -12.26 5.76 14.61
C CYS A 43 -11.89 6.88 13.62
N CYS A 44 -12.34 8.07 13.96
CA CYS A 44 -11.72 9.36 13.62
C CYS A 44 -12.09 9.94 12.25
N HIS A 45 -12.66 9.18 11.32
CA HIS A 45 -12.96 9.63 9.95
C HIS A 45 -14.38 9.23 9.51
N ASP A 46 -14.86 9.84 8.43
CA ASP A 46 -16.16 9.52 7.83
C ASP A 46 -16.03 8.34 6.85
N TYR A 47 -15.75 7.17 7.38
CA TYR A 47 -15.65 5.94 6.60
C TYR A 47 -16.94 5.54 5.87
N ARG A 48 -18.09 6.06 6.35
CA ARG A 48 -19.36 5.80 5.69
C ARG A 48 -19.40 6.43 4.30
N GLU A 49 -18.89 7.65 4.17
CA GLU A 49 -18.81 8.35 2.88
C GLU A 49 -17.59 7.87 2.10
N GLN A 50 -16.44 7.71 2.74
CA GLN A 50 -15.19 7.34 2.08
C GLN A 50 -15.26 5.98 1.38
N ARG A 51 -16.05 5.01 1.89
CA ARG A 51 -16.26 3.72 1.23
C ARG A 51 -16.97 3.83 -0.14
N GLU A 52 -17.69 4.91 -0.37
CA GLU A 52 -18.33 5.20 -1.66
C GLU A 52 -17.38 6.02 -2.55
N VAL A 53 -16.70 7.02 -1.96
CA VAL A 53 -15.82 7.94 -2.69
C VAL A 53 -14.62 7.21 -3.29
N ILE A 54 -14.01 6.27 -2.58
CA ILE A 54 -12.82 5.56 -3.05
C ILE A 54 -13.10 4.73 -4.31
N PRO A 55 -14.07 3.79 -4.31
CA PRO A 55 -14.42 3.04 -5.53
C PRO A 55 -14.88 3.95 -6.67
N MET A 56 -15.72 4.94 -6.38
CA MET A 56 -16.19 5.91 -7.36
C MET A 56 -15.02 6.62 -8.06
N SER A 57 -14.03 7.10 -7.29
CA SER A 57 -12.87 7.81 -7.84
C SER A 57 -12.08 6.93 -8.79
N ILE A 58 -11.83 5.68 -8.39
CA ILE A 58 -11.07 4.72 -9.19
C ILE A 58 -11.86 4.29 -10.43
N ASP A 59 -13.16 4.01 -10.31
CA ASP A 59 -14.01 3.63 -11.44
C ASP A 59 -14.20 4.77 -12.44
N MET A 60 -14.25 6.02 -11.98
CA MET A 60 -14.35 7.19 -12.86
C MET A 60 -13.13 7.37 -13.76
N HIS A 61 -11.93 7.11 -13.25
CA HIS A 61 -10.67 7.40 -13.96
C HIS A 61 -10.04 6.16 -14.59
N SER A 62 -10.40 4.94 -14.17
CA SER A 62 -9.84 3.69 -14.68
C SER A 62 -10.61 3.13 -15.88
N LYS A 63 -9.90 2.61 -16.89
CA LYS A 63 -10.46 1.78 -17.96
C LYS A 63 -10.73 0.34 -17.50
N GLN A 64 -10.16 -0.08 -16.37
CA GLN A 64 -10.35 -1.44 -15.87
C GLN A 64 -11.79 -1.63 -15.40
N LYS A 65 -12.36 -2.80 -15.71
CA LYS A 65 -13.61 -3.22 -15.07
C LYS A 65 -13.27 -3.80 -13.71
N ILE A 66 -13.83 -3.21 -12.63
CA ILE A 66 -13.50 -3.59 -11.25
C ILE A 66 -14.75 -4.14 -10.58
N GLU A 67 -14.60 -5.29 -9.93
CA GLU A 67 -15.58 -5.88 -9.02
C GLU A 67 -15.12 -5.59 -7.59
N TRP A 68 -15.88 -4.74 -6.89
CA TRP A 68 -15.58 -4.33 -5.53
C TRP A 68 -16.23 -5.22 -4.50
N THR A 69 -15.46 -5.71 -3.53
CA THR A 69 -15.94 -6.17 -2.24
C THR A 69 -15.63 -5.11 -1.20
N ILE A 70 -16.64 -4.65 -0.45
CA ILE A 70 -16.47 -3.59 0.55
C ILE A 70 -16.77 -4.16 1.92
N LEU A 71 -15.76 -4.21 2.78
CA LEU A 71 -15.89 -4.55 4.19
C LEU A 71 -15.87 -3.25 5.00
N HIS A 72 -17.04 -2.84 5.50
CA HIS A 72 -17.20 -1.62 6.29
C HIS A 72 -17.53 -1.93 7.75
N GLN A 73 -16.61 -1.63 8.67
CA GLN A 73 -16.88 -1.70 10.09
C GLN A 73 -17.46 -0.37 10.60
N ARG A 74 -18.69 -0.45 11.11
CA ARG A 74 -19.46 0.74 11.52
C ARG A 74 -19.08 1.28 12.92
N THR A 75 -18.30 0.53 13.70
CA THR A 75 -17.93 0.97 15.04
C THR A 75 -16.89 2.08 14.97
N ALA A 76 -17.06 3.13 15.76
CA ALA A 76 -16.05 4.17 15.95
C ALA A 76 -14.99 3.77 17.01
N ASN A 77 -14.63 2.51 17.09
CA ASN A 77 -13.72 1.95 18.10
C ASN A 77 -12.39 1.54 17.47
N GLY A 78 -11.31 2.21 17.84
CA GLY A 78 -9.95 1.89 17.39
C GLY A 78 -9.35 0.60 17.99
N SER A 79 -10.10 -0.10 18.84
CA SER A 79 -9.68 -1.36 19.49
C SER A 79 -10.48 -2.58 18.98
N PHE A 80 -11.21 -2.43 17.89
CA PHE A 80 -12.06 -3.48 17.35
C PHE A 80 -11.30 -4.35 16.33
N GLU A 81 -11.14 -5.64 16.62
CA GLU A 81 -10.61 -6.63 15.69
C GLU A 81 -11.69 -7.10 14.73
N LEU A 82 -11.38 -7.08 13.43
CA LEU A 82 -12.26 -7.60 12.39
C LEU A 82 -12.11 -9.13 12.33
N ASP A 83 -13.19 -9.87 12.59
CA ASP A 83 -13.18 -11.34 12.48
C ASP A 83 -12.80 -11.83 11.08
N PHE A 84 -12.99 -10.99 10.08
CA PHE A 84 -12.61 -11.22 8.70
C PHE A 84 -11.13 -11.61 8.55
N TYR A 85 -10.23 -10.94 9.25
CA TYR A 85 -8.79 -11.21 9.20
C TYR A 85 -8.36 -12.53 9.87
N LYS A 86 -9.27 -13.14 10.68
CA LYS A 86 -9.03 -14.46 11.29
C LYS A 86 -9.14 -15.62 10.30
N ASN A 87 -9.73 -15.38 9.12
CA ASN A 87 -9.73 -16.35 8.03
C ASN A 87 -8.38 -16.27 7.29
N PRO A 88 -7.57 -17.34 7.23
CA PRO A 88 -6.27 -17.31 6.56
C PRO A 88 -6.36 -17.02 5.05
N ASP A 89 -7.51 -17.32 4.44
CA ASP A 89 -7.79 -17.09 3.01
C ASP A 89 -8.46 -15.73 2.73
N TRP A 90 -8.46 -14.78 3.69
CA TRP A 90 -9.24 -13.54 3.59
C TRP A 90 -8.92 -12.70 2.34
N ALA A 91 -7.67 -12.70 1.88
CA ALA A 91 -7.22 -11.95 0.71
C ALA A 91 -7.22 -12.77 -0.59
N LYS A 92 -7.63 -14.05 -0.53
CA LYS A 92 -7.55 -14.95 -1.67
C LYS A 92 -8.50 -14.56 -2.79
N GLY A 93 -7.94 -14.45 -3.99
CA GLY A 93 -8.71 -14.13 -5.19
C GLY A 93 -8.87 -12.64 -5.47
N TYR A 94 -8.42 -11.75 -4.59
CA TYR A 94 -8.33 -10.33 -4.88
C TYR A 94 -7.03 -9.98 -5.61
N ASP A 95 -7.12 -9.05 -6.55
CA ASP A 95 -5.98 -8.54 -7.30
C ASP A 95 -5.28 -7.42 -6.55
N VAL A 96 -6.00 -6.72 -5.66
CA VAL A 96 -5.51 -5.62 -4.83
C VAL A 96 -6.42 -5.44 -3.62
N VAL A 97 -5.83 -5.05 -2.48
CA VAL A 97 -6.54 -4.70 -1.25
C VAL A 97 -6.32 -3.22 -0.95
N VAL A 98 -7.40 -2.50 -0.67
CA VAL A 98 -7.37 -1.09 -0.24
C VAL A 98 -7.68 -1.04 1.25
N HIS A 99 -6.73 -0.59 2.03
CA HIS A 99 -6.85 -0.34 3.46
C HIS A 99 -7.15 1.13 3.71
N ASN A 100 -8.38 1.42 4.17
CA ASN A 100 -8.83 2.74 4.62
C ASN A 100 -9.46 2.60 6.00
N GLU A 101 -8.66 2.25 6.99
CA GLU A 101 -9.11 1.88 8.32
C GLU A 101 -8.28 2.57 9.41
N CYS A 102 -8.83 2.67 10.64
CA CYS A 102 -8.15 3.25 11.79
C CYS A 102 -8.38 2.43 13.08
N PHE A 103 -7.59 1.38 13.28
CA PHE A 103 -7.60 0.51 14.46
C PHE A 103 -6.30 0.64 15.25
N ALA A 104 -6.04 1.83 15.80
CA ALA A 104 -4.77 2.23 16.40
C ALA A 104 -4.39 1.42 17.65
N ASN A 105 -5.38 0.91 18.40
CA ASN A 105 -5.18 0.31 19.74
C ASN A 105 -5.09 -1.21 19.73
N ILE A 106 -5.07 -1.84 18.56
CA ILE A 106 -4.86 -3.28 18.45
C ILE A 106 -3.36 -3.57 18.45
N GLY A 107 -2.95 -4.51 19.29
CA GLY A 107 -1.54 -4.87 19.45
C GLY A 107 -1.29 -6.38 19.48
N SER A 108 -2.29 -7.23 19.19
CA SER A 108 -2.12 -8.69 19.13
C SER A 108 -1.17 -9.05 17.97
N PRO A 109 -0.03 -9.70 18.25
CA PRO A 109 0.92 -10.13 17.22
C PRO A 109 0.29 -11.05 16.20
N GLU A 110 -0.50 -12.01 16.62
CA GLU A 110 -1.13 -13.01 15.79
C GLU A 110 -2.15 -12.37 14.84
N TYR A 111 -2.89 -11.38 15.33
CA TYR A 111 -3.85 -10.64 14.52
C TYR A 111 -3.17 -9.77 13.47
N ILE A 112 -2.11 -9.04 13.84
CA ILE A 112 -1.34 -8.22 12.91
C ILE A 112 -0.67 -9.12 11.85
N GLU A 113 -0.15 -10.27 12.27
CA GLU A 113 0.46 -11.25 11.38
C GLU A 113 -0.56 -11.78 10.35
N SER A 114 -1.79 -12.10 10.78
CA SER A 114 -2.83 -12.57 9.85
C SER A 114 -3.18 -11.53 8.77
N ILE A 115 -3.01 -10.24 9.04
CA ILE A 115 -3.17 -9.17 8.05
C ILE A 115 -1.97 -9.11 7.10
N LEU A 116 -0.76 -9.24 7.64
CA LEU A 116 0.48 -9.03 6.88
C LEU A 116 0.88 -10.21 5.99
N GLU A 117 0.54 -11.43 6.37
CA GLU A 117 0.93 -12.66 5.69
C GLU A 117 0.55 -12.65 4.19
N PRO A 118 -0.72 -12.39 3.78
CA PRO A 118 -1.07 -12.36 2.37
C PRO A 118 -0.31 -11.30 1.57
N HIS A 119 0.02 -10.17 2.20
CA HIS A 119 0.79 -9.11 1.56
C HIS A 119 2.26 -9.50 1.39
N ARG A 120 2.86 -10.22 2.35
CA ARG A 120 4.19 -10.82 2.16
C ARG A 120 4.20 -11.83 1.02
N ASP A 121 3.09 -12.56 0.84
CA ASP A 121 2.91 -13.54 -0.23
C ASP A 121 2.57 -12.93 -1.59
N GLY A 122 2.51 -11.61 -1.67
CA GLY A 122 2.43 -10.87 -2.92
C GLY A 122 1.03 -10.37 -3.27
N VAL A 123 0.09 -10.25 -2.33
CA VAL A 123 -1.18 -9.52 -2.53
C VAL A 123 -0.90 -8.03 -2.42
N PRO A 124 -1.07 -7.23 -3.50
CA PRO A 124 -0.75 -5.81 -3.49
C PRO A 124 -1.70 -5.00 -2.59
N ALA A 125 -1.23 -3.84 -2.12
CA ALA A 125 -2.01 -2.99 -1.24
C ALA A 125 -2.02 -1.51 -1.66
N VAL A 126 -3.12 -0.83 -1.31
CA VAL A 126 -3.24 0.62 -1.27
C VAL A 126 -3.55 1.01 0.17
N LEU A 127 -2.76 1.89 0.77
CA LEU A 127 -2.90 2.31 2.15
C LEU A 127 -3.26 3.80 2.20
N ILE A 128 -4.36 4.12 2.88
CA ILE A 128 -4.91 5.48 2.89
C ILE A 128 -4.92 6.04 4.31
N HIS A 129 -4.28 7.19 4.46
CA HIS A 129 -4.38 8.09 5.61
C HIS A 129 -4.17 7.40 6.97
N CYS A 130 -5.24 7.18 7.74
CA CYS A 130 -5.15 6.65 9.10
C CYS A 130 -4.67 5.20 9.20
N THR A 131 -4.62 4.48 8.09
CA THR A 131 -4.01 3.15 8.00
C THR A 131 -2.55 3.17 8.49
N MET A 132 -1.83 4.30 8.30
CA MET A 132 -0.46 4.48 8.84
C MET A 132 -0.42 4.47 10.37
N HIS A 133 -1.52 4.74 11.04
CA HIS A 133 -1.64 4.78 12.50
C HIS A 133 -2.31 3.54 13.10
N CYS A 134 -2.68 2.54 12.28
CA CYS A 134 -3.21 1.27 12.77
C CYS A 134 -2.14 0.45 13.50
N TYR A 135 -2.58 -0.46 14.37
CA TYR A 135 -1.78 -1.54 14.97
C TYR A 135 -0.47 -1.09 15.63
N ARG A 136 -0.45 0.10 16.20
CA ARG A 136 0.77 0.76 16.72
C ARG A 136 1.06 0.55 18.20
N THR A 137 0.29 -0.28 18.90
CA THR A 137 0.41 -0.46 20.36
C THR A 137 1.12 -1.74 20.78
N GLY A 138 1.21 -2.74 19.92
CA GLY A 138 1.78 -4.04 20.25
C GLY A 138 3.29 -4.16 20.03
N PRO A 139 3.88 -5.29 20.43
CA PRO A 139 5.31 -5.57 20.26
C PRO A 139 5.70 -5.75 18.80
N THR A 140 4.77 -6.11 17.91
CA THR A 140 4.98 -6.33 16.47
C THR A 140 4.66 -5.11 15.59
N LYS A 141 4.38 -3.95 16.19
CA LYS A 141 4.07 -2.71 15.47
C LYS A 141 5.10 -2.34 14.39
N GLU A 142 6.36 -2.71 14.59
CA GLU A 142 7.44 -2.46 13.62
C GLU A 142 7.20 -3.20 12.29
N GLU A 143 6.59 -4.38 12.31
CA GLU A 143 6.24 -5.12 11.09
C GLU A 143 5.14 -4.42 10.29
N TRP A 144 4.15 -3.81 11.00
CA TRP A 144 3.16 -2.96 10.36
C TRP A 144 3.79 -1.72 9.71
N PHE A 145 4.72 -1.07 10.41
CA PHE A 145 5.42 0.11 9.87
C PHE A 145 6.29 -0.23 8.65
N LYS A 146 6.92 -1.42 8.61
CA LYS A 146 7.61 -1.91 7.42
C LYS A 146 6.66 -2.12 6.26
N PHE A 147 5.45 -2.63 6.51
CA PHE A 147 4.41 -2.75 5.50
C PHE A 147 3.95 -1.39 4.98
N CYS A 148 3.72 -0.44 5.87
CA CYS A 148 3.43 0.94 5.49
C CYS A 148 4.60 1.61 4.73
N GLY A 149 5.84 1.18 4.95
CA GLY A 149 7.05 1.81 4.42
C GLY A 149 7.53 3.00 5.24
N VAL A 150 6.74 3.44 6.23
CA VAL A 150 7.04 4.58 7.10
C VAL A 150 6.54 4.34 8.52
N HIS A 151 7.13 5.06 9.48
CA HIS A 151 6.53 5.27 10.80
C HIS A 151 6.16 6.73 10.97
N SER A 152 4.88 6.98 11.24
CA SER A 152 4.35 8.28 11.63
C SER A 152 3.91 8.26 13.09
N PRO A 153 4.46 9.11 13.96
CA PRO A 153 4.01 9.22 15.35
C PRO A 153 2.72 10.01 15.52
N GLY A 154 2.30 10.79 14.52
CA GLY A 154 1.16 11.68 14.55
C GLY A 154 1.18 12.70 13.43
N HIS A 155 0.37 13.74 13.57
CA HIS A 155 0.17 14.78 12.56
C HIS A 155 0.14 16.17 13.18
N GLY A 156 0.23 17.20 12.33
CA GLY A 156 0.02 18.59 12.70
C GLY A 156 -1.46 18.95 12.83
N PRO A 157 -1.76 20.23 13.13
CA PRO A 157 -3.12 20.74 13.05
C PRO A 157 -3.66 20.69 11.62
N LYS A 158 -4.98 20.63 11.51
CA LYS A 158 -5.66 20.66 10.20
C LYS A 158 -5.46 22.00 9.51
N HIS A 159 -4.98 21.97 8.29
CA HIS A 159 -4.79 23.17 7.45
C HIS A 159 -4.65 22.78 5.98
N PRO A 160 -4.86 23.71 5.04
CA PRO A 160 -4.45 23.49 3.65
C PRO A 160 -2.93 23.33 3.56
N PHE A 161 -2.47 22.40 2.75
CA PHE A 161 -1.05 22.25 2.45
C PHE A 161 -0.83 21.90 0.98
N GLU A 162 0.26 22.42 0.43
CA GLU A 162 0.66 22.10 -0.94
C GLU A 162 1.30 20.71 -0.98
N VAL A 163 0.85 19.89 -1.92
CA VAL A 163 1.44 18.61 -2.27
C VAL A 163 2.41 18.85 -3.43
N GLN A 164 3.69 18.70 -3.17
CA GLN A 164 4.76 18.92 -4.12
C GLN A 164 5.25 17.59 -4.67
N ILE A 165 5.22 17.43 -5.99
CA ILE A 165 5.68 16.21 -6.65
C ILE A 165 7.18 16.12 -6.55
N ALA A 166 7.70 15.04 -5.93
CA ALA A 166 9.13 14.78 -5.74
C ALA A 166 9.72 13.83 -6.80
N ALA A 167 8.87 13.00 -7.44
CA ALA A 167 9.31 12.02 -8.45
C ALA A 167 8.44 12.13 -9.72
N PRO A 168 8.56 13.20 -10.52
CA PRO A 168 7.73 13.44 -11.70
C PRO A 168 7.92 12.39 -12.80
N GLU A 169 9.03 11.67 -12.81
CA GLU A 169 9.34 10.58 -13.75
C GLU A 169 8.65 9.24 -13.39
N HIS A 170 8.20 9.08 -12.14
CA HIS A 170 7.54 7.86 -11.70
C HIS A 170 6.15 7.75 -12.37
N GLU A 171 5.80 6.56 -12.90
CA GLU A 171 4.56 6.35 -13.68
C GLU A 171 3.26 6.79 -12.98
N ILE A 172 3.22 6.80 -11.64
CA ILE A 172 2.10 7.34 -10.88
C ILE A 172 2.01 8.87 -11.00
N MET A 173 3.14 9.57 -11.05
CA MET A 173 3.20 11.04 -11.00
C MET A 173 3.33 11.71 -12.37
N GLN A 174 3.61 10.95 -13.43
CA GLN A 174 3.76 11.49 -14.78
C GLN A 174 2.54 12.31 -15.21
N GLY A 175 2.77 13.59 -15.54
CA GLY A 175 1.72 14.51 -16.01
C GLY A 175 0.84 15.10 -14.90
N MET A 176 1.03 14.72 -13.64
CA MET A 176 0.42 15.42 -12.51
C MET A 176 1.17 16.72 -12.19
N SER A 177 0.46 17.69 -11.65
CA SER A 177 1.02 18.96 -11.17
C SER A 177 0.90 19.04 -9.64
N ASN A 178 1.67 19.93 -9.02
CA ASN A 178 1.48 20.25 -7.62
C ASN A 178 0.05 20.77 -7.39
N TRP A 179 -0.52 20.45 -6.21
CA TRP A 179 -1.85 20.93 -5.85
C TRP A 179 -1.92 21.26 -4.36
N THR A 180 -2.99 21.93 -3.95
CA THR A 180 -3.22 22.26 -2.54
C THR A 180 -4.46 21.55 -2.02
N THR A 181 -4.33 20.87 -0.88
CA THR A 181 -5.49 20.28 -0.19
C THR A 181 -6.39 21.38 0.41
N PRO A 182 -7.73 21.23 0.40
CA PRO A 182 -8.61 22.22 1.02
C PRO A 182 -8.34 22.33 2.52
N ASN A 183 -8.27 21.20 3.19
CA ASN A 183 -7.95 21.07 4.61
C ASN A 183 -7.45 19.64 4.86
N GLY A 184 -6.45 19.46 5.68
CA GLY A 184 -5.90 18.13 5.90
C GLY A 184 -5.00 18.05 7.11
N GLU A 185 -4.60 16.85 7.44
CA GLU A 185 -3.62 16.53 8.48
C GLU A 185 -2.31 16.14 7.81
N LEU A 186 -1.31 17.00 7.88
CA LEU A 186 0.04 16.63 7.43
C LEU A 186 0.68 15.74 8.50
N TYR A 187 0.96 14.48 8.13
CA TYR A 187 1.60 13.52 9.02
C TYR A 187 3.09 13.78 9.12
N PHE A 188 3.62 13.67 10.34
CA PHE A 188 5.06 13.67 10.58
C PHE A 188 5.61 12.28 10.29
N ILE A 189 6.68 12.21 9.49
CA ILE A 189 7.35 10.95 9.20
C ILE A 189 8.70 10.97 9.92
N ASN A 190 8.82 10.20 11.00
CA ASN A 190 10.06 10.14 11.77
C ASN A 190 10.97 8.98 11.35
N LYS A 191 10.47 8.04 10.55
CA LYS A 191 11.26 6.95 9.98
C LYS A 191 10.70 6.52 8.64
N ALA A 192 11.54 6.49 7.63
CA ALA A 192 11.29 5.86 6.34
C ALA A 192 12.11 4.56 6.24
N TYR A 193 11.50 3.50 5.73
CA TYR A 193 12.19 2.23 5.52
C TYR A 193 12.88 2.21 4.16
N PRO A 194 14.01 1.47 4.00
CA PRO A 194 14.80 1.47 2.76
C PRO A 194 14.05 1.01 1.50
N THR A 195 12.93 0.33 1.67
CA THR A 195 12.07 -0.18 0.58
C THR A 195 11.04 0.84 0.10
N MET A 196 10.92 1.99 0.81
CA MET A 196 10.02 3.09 0.46
C MET A 196 10.69 4.02 -0.55
N THR A 197 9.91 4.49 -1.53
CA THR A 197 10.30 5.52 -2.50
C THR A 197 9.29 6.66 -2.42
N PRO A 198 9.71 7.89 -2.04
CA PRO A 198 8.82 9.04 -1.98
C PRO A 198 8.38 9.48 -3.38
N LEU A 199 7.13 9.86 -3.53
CA LEU A 199 6.56 10.37 -4.77
C LEU A 199 6.13 11.83 -4.65
N ALA A 200 5.63 12.25 -3.48
CA ALA A 200 5.30 13.63 -3.18
C ALA A 200 5.49 13.95 -1.71
N GLU A 201 5.68 15.22 -1.43
CA GLU A 201 5.98 15.75 -0.11
C GLU A 201 5.25 17.07 0.15
N SER A 202 5.10 17.44 1.42
CA SER A 202 4.56 18.72 1.83
C SER A 202 5.39 19.33 2.94
N LYS A 203 5.50 20.65 2.94
CA LYS A 203 6.19 21.39 3.99
C LYS A 203 5.28 21.58 5.20
N SER A 204 5.74 21.17 6.37
CA SER A 204 5.06 21.41 7.63
C SER A 204 5.07 22.92 7.98
N ASN A 205 3.91 23.49 8.22
CA ASN A 205 3.78 24.85 8.70
C ASN A 205 4.23 25.01 10.16
N LYS A 206 4.34 23.89 10.90
CA LYS A 206 4.77 23.88 12.31
C LYS A 206 6.27 23.76 12.46
N THR A 207 6.93 22.89 11.69
CA THR A 207 8.37 22.60 11.84
C THR A 207 9.20 23.16 10.68
N GLY A 208 8.59 23.51 9.56
CA GLY A 208 9.28 23.90 8.34
C GLY A 208 9.91 22.73 7.56
N GLU A 209 9.80 21.51 8.08
CA GLU A 209 10.38 20.31 7.46
C GLU A 209 9.46 19.74 6.38
N MET A 210 10.06 19.12 5.37
CA MET A 210 9.33 18.35 4.37
C MET A 210 8.92 16.99 4.95
N ASN A 211 7.69 16.59 4.69
CA ASN A 211 7.17 15.29 5.07
C ASN A 211 6.59 14.60 3.83
N THR A 212 7.05 13.38 3.57
CA THR A 212 6.50 12.54 2.52
C THR A 212 5.03 12.23 2.80
N ASN A 213 4.17 12.46 1.82
CA ASN A 213 2.73 12.25 1.94
C ASN A 213 2.16 11.30 0.88
N ILE A 214 2.92 10.99 -0.19
CA ILE A 214 2.63 9.96 -1.18
C ILE A 214 3.90 9.17 -1.47
N TRP A 215 3.83 7.86 -1.45
CA TRP A 215 4.98 6.99 -1.73
C TRP A 215 4.57 5.62 -2.23
N VAL A 216 5.54 4.87 -2.71
CA VAL A 216 5.43 3.44 -2.95
C VAL A 216 6.38 2.67 -2.05
N ASN A 217 6.04 1.43 -1.73
CA ASN A 217 6.87 0.54 -0.93
C ASN A 217 6.94 -0.85 -1.57
N ALA A 218 8.11 -1.49 -1.51
CA ALA A 218 8.34 -2.87 -1.95
C ALA A 218 8.38 -3.78 -0.71
N TYR A 219 7.22 -4.30 -0.29
CA TYR A 219 7.08 -5.01 0.97
C TYR A 219 7.46 -6.48 0.90
N GLY A 220 8.18 -6.93 1.92
CA GLY A 220 8.51 -8.33 2.15
C GLY A 220 9.44 -8.95 1.09
N PRO A 221 9.67 -10.27 1.17
CA PRO A 221 10.60 -10.99 0.30
C PRO A 221 10.14 -10.98 -1.17
N ASN A 222 8.84 -10.93 -1.41
CA ASN A 222 8.25 -10.88 -2.74
C ASN A 222 8.21 -9.48 -3.35
N LYS A 223 8.73 -8.44 -2.63
CA LYS A 223 8.69 -7.03 -3.06
C LYS A 223 7.30 -6.61 -3.49
N THR A 224 6.30 -7.00 -2.71
CA THR A 224 4.89 -6.71 -2.98
C THR A 224 4.68 -5.22 -3.12
N ARG A 225 3.98 -4.82 -4.18
CA ARG A 225 3.69 -3.41 -4.44
C ARG A 225 2.70 -2.86 -3.43
N VAL A 226 3.09 -1.83 -2.70
CA VAL A 226 2.25 -1.07 -1.78
C VAL A 226 2.29 0.39 -2.22
N PHE A 227 1.15 0.94 -2.59
CA PHE A 227 0.99 2.37 -2.76
C PHE A 227 0.41 2.95 -1.47
N ALA A 228 0.90 4.10 -1.02
CA ALA A 228 0.45 4.68 0.23
C ALA A 228 0.38 6.21 0.16
N THR A 229 -0.61 6.78 0.89
CA THR A 229 -0.75 8.22 1.06
C THR A 229 -1.27 8.56 2.45
N THR A 230 -0.70 9.62 3.06
CA THR A 230 -1.26 10.21 4.29
C THR A 230 -2.36 11.23 4.02
N ILE A 231 -2.65 11.56 2.76
CA ILE A 231 -3.74 12.46 2.38
C ILE A 231 -5.06 11.67 2.41
N GLY A 232 -6.15 12.28 2.93
CA GLY A 232 -7.46 11.62 2.93
C GLY A 232 -8.26 11.78 4.22
N HIS A 233 -7.95 12.79 5.06
CA HIS A 233 -8.70 13.06 6.30
C HIS A 233 -10.14 13.43 6.04
N HIS A 234 -10.37 14.36 5.10
CA HIS A 234 -11.69 14.90 4.79
C HIS A 234 -12.22 14.41 3.44
N ASN A 235 -13.53 14.20 3.34
CA ASN A 235 -14.20 13.82 2.10
C ASN A 235 -13.98 14.87 0.99
N GLU A 236 -13.97 16.16 1.33
CA GLU A 236 -13.72 17.25 0.39
C GLU A 236 -12.32 17.15 -0.27
N THR A 237 -11.31 16.71 0.48
CA THR A 237 -9.97 16.43 -0.06
C THR A 237 -9.99 15.23 -1.00
N MET A 238 -10.71 14.16 -0.62
CA MET A 238 -10.80 12.95 -1.42
C MET A 238 -11.61 13.16 -2.72
N LEU A 239 -12.46 14.20 -2.77
CA LEU A 239 -13.24 14.58 -3.94
C LEU A 239 -12.53 15.59 -4.86
N GLN A 240 -11.31 16.04 -4.52
CA GLN A 240 -10.51 16.84 -5.45
C GLN A 240 -10.11 16.00 -6.67
N ALA A 241 -10.11 16.62 -7.84
CA ALA A 241 -9.74 15.95 -9.08
C ALA A 241 -8.33 15.32 -9.02
N GLU A 242 -7.38 16.05 -8.45
CA GLU A 242 -6.00 15.62 -8.27
C GLU A 242 -5.88 14.43 -7.32
N TYR A 243 -6.67 14.42 -6.23
CA TYR A 243 -6.70 13.28 -5.31
C TYR A 243 -7.31 12.05 -5.99
N MET A 244 -8.46 12.20 -6.67
CA MET A 244 -9.12 11.10 -7.37
C MET A 244 -8.23 10.50 -8.46
N GLU A 245 -7.50 11.33 -9.19
CA GLU A 245 -6.53 10.86 -10.17
C GLU A 245 -5.36 10.14 -9.50
N MET A 246 -4.77 10.74 -8.47
CA MET A 246 -3.63 10.18 -7.71
C MET A 246 -3.96 8.80 -7.12
N ILE A 247 -5.11 8.65 -6.45
CA ILE A 247 -5.49 7.37 -5.84
C ILE A 247 -5.77 6.30 -6.91
N THR A 248 -6.34 6.68 -8.06
CA THR A 248 -6.54 5.78 -9.19
C THR A 248 -5.23 5.30 -9.76
N ARG A 249 -4.27 6.20 -9.97
CA ARG A 249 -2.93 5.87 -10.48
C ARG A 249 -2.19 4.93 -9.52
N GLY A 250 -2.23 5.22 -8.22
CA GLY A 250 -1.65 4.37 -7.18
C GLY A 250 -2.27 2.98 -7.12
N PHE A 251 -3.60 2.89 -7.23
CA PHE A 251 -4.34 1.64 -7.29
C PHE A 251 -3.95 0.80 -8.51
N LEU A 252 -3.92 1.40 -9.71
CA LEU A 252 -3.53 0.74 -10.94
C LEU A 252 -2.08 0.24 -10.87
N TRP A 253 -1.18 1.08 -10.37
CA TRP A 253 0.21 0.70 -10.17
C TRP A 253 0.37 -0.47 -9.20
N ALA A 254 -0.30 -0.44 -8.05
CA ALA A 254 -0.30 -1.53 -7.08
C ALA A 254 -0.79 -2.82 -7.72
N ALA A 255 -1.90 -2.77 -8.46
CA ALA A 255 -2.47 -3.92 -9.18
C ALA A 255 -1.64 -4.39 -10.39
N GLY A 256 -0.46 -3.81 -10.63
CA GLY A 256 0.45 -4.21 -11.72
C GLY A 256 -0.04 -3.84 -13.12
N LYS A 257 -0.92 -2.82 -13.22
CA LYS A 257 -1.41 -2.30 -14.51
C LYS A 257 -0.52 -1.15 -14.97
N PRO A 258 -0.23 -1.03 -16.28
CA PRO A 258 0.46 0.14 -16.82
C PRO A 258 -0.43 1.38 -16.62
N VAL A 259 0.05 2.34 -15.84
CA VAL A 259 -0.79 3.44 -15.32
C VAL A 259 -1.38 4.27 -16.45
N ALA A 260 -0.55 4.84 -17.32
CA ALA A 260 -0.98 5.75 -18.39
C ALA A 260 -1.99 5.10 -19.36
N GLU A 261 -1.77 3.83 -19.71
CA GLU A 261 -2.62 3.10 -20.66
C GLU A 261 -3.96 2.71 -20.03
N SER A 262 -4.00 2.56 -18.70
CA SER A 262 -5.16 2.12 -17.93
C SER A 262 -6.06 3.27 -17.47
N LEU A 263 -5.63 4.52 -17.61
CA LEU A 263 -6.44 5.70 -17.30
C LEU A 263 -7.41 6.02 -18.43
N LYS A 264 -8.62 6.45 -18.08
CA LYS A 264 -9.55 7.08 -19.01
C LYS A 264 -9.00 8.44 -19.46
N PRO A 265 -9.28 8.87 -20.68
CA PRO A 265 -8.98 10.24 -21.09
C PRO A 265 -9.62 11.26 -20.13
N ALA A 266 -8.89 12.33 -19.81
CA ALA A 266 -9.49 13.44 -19.09
C ALA A 266 -10.73 13.95 -19.83
N LYS A 267 -11.85 14.09 -19.13
CA LYS A 267 -13.02 14.74 -19.72
C LYS A 267 -12.66 16.22 -19.99
N LYS A 268 -12.72 16.59 -21.27
CA LYS A 268 -12.55 18.00 -21.71
C LYS A 268 -13.69 18.86 -21.17
#